data_1b5d84d217104485f87caf1fc55c53df
#
_entry.id   1b5d84d217104485f87caf1fc55c53df
#
_cell.length_a   1.000
_cell.length_b   1.000
_cell.length_c   1.000
_cell.angle_alpha   90.00
_cell.angle_beta   90.00
_cell.angle_gamma   90.00
#
_symmetry.space_group_name_H-M   'P 1'
#
loop_
_entity.id
_entity.type
_entity.pdbx_description
1 polymer ?
#
loop_
_entity_poly.entity_id
_entity_poly.type
_entity_poly.pdbx_seq_one_letter_code
_entity_poly.pdbx_strand_id
1 'polypeptide(L)'
;NHEPMIAEKTGLLLDPYFSGTRFNEVNRSQFEKSNLKILVDSKFGPHLVVSEDGLRTVLFQGHPEYDTISLLKEYKRDLNSYLLGKKEQKPPYPDNYFSLQAAAILDEFNEALDLGKMTIDDFPEALLSKDINNTWHDTTIAIINNWIGCVYQVTNKDIKKPFMDKINPNDPLNLY
;
A
#
# COMPACT_ATOMS: atom_id res chain seq x y z
N ASN A 1 -7.60 20.46 -8.75
CA ASN A 1 -8.16 20.66 -7.42
C ASN A 1 -8.54 19.30 -6.88
N HIS A 2 -7.65 18.68 -6.13
CA HIS A 2 -7.95 17.44 -5.41
C HIS A 2 -8.31 17.86 -3.98
N GLU A 3 -9.58 17.82 -3.64
CA GLU A 3 -10.01 17.94 -2.26
C GLU A 3 -9.68 16.62 -1.53
N PRO A 4 -8.92 16.67 -0.45
CA PRO A 4 -8.67 15.52 0.37
C PRO A 4 -9.94 15.18 1.17
N MET A 5 -10.73 14.22 0.70
CA MET A 5 -12.00 13.83 1.33
C MET A 5 -11.89 13.32 2.77
N ILE A 6 -10.68 13.06 3.27
CA ILE A 6 -10.47 12.60 4.66
C ILE A 6 -9.95 13.70 5.58
N ALA A 7 -9.31 14.74 5.07
CA ALA A 7 -8.79 15.82 5.90
C ALA A 7 -9.87 16.49 6.76
N GLU A 8 -11.11 16.57 6.25
CA GLU A 8 -12.23 17.17 6.99
C GLU A 8 -12.78 16.30 8.13
N LYS A 9 -12.71 14.97 8.02
CA LYS A 9 -13.32 14.07 9.02
C LYS A 9 -12.33 13.47 10.01
N THR A 10 -11.08 13.32 9.64
CA THR A 10 -10.08 12.64 10.47
C THR A 10 -8.84 13.50 10.78
N GLY A 11 -8.68 14.66 10.16
CA GLY A 11 -7.49 15.51 10.30
C GLY A 11 -6.23 14.90 9.69
N LEU A 12 -6.36 13.83 8.91
CA LEU A 12 -5.24 13.16 8.23
C LEU A 12 -5.06 13.72 6.81
N LEU A 13 -3.87 14.26 6.56
CA LEU A 13 -3.39 14.51 5.20
C LEU A 13 -2.89 13.17 4.64
N LEU A 14 -3.68 12.57 3.74
CA LEU A 14 -3.22 11.41 2.99
C LEU A 14 -2.48 11.89 1.75
N ASP A 15 -1.26 11.41 1.56
CA ASP A 15 -0.53 11.63 0.32
C ASP A 15 -1.34 11.01 -0.84
N PRO A 16 -1.79 11.79 -1.84
CA PRO A 16 -2.59 11.29 -2.95
C PRO A 16 -1.81 10.35 -3.89
N TYR A 17 -0.53 10.14 -3.65
CA TYR A 17 0.37 9.33 -4.49
C TYR A 17 0.52 7.87 -4.02
N PHE A 18 -0.43 7.35 -3.26
CA PHE A 18 -0.43 5.93 -2.91
C PHE A 18 -0.74 5.08 -4.15
N SER A 19 0.24 4.92 -5.04
CA SER A 19 0.10 4.04 -6.20
C SER A 19 0.73 2.69 -5.89
N GLY A 20 -0.11 1.74 -5.51
CA GLY A 20 0.29 0.34 -5.57
C GLY A 20 -0.01 -0.22 -6.96
N THR A 21 0.86 -1.05 -7.51
CA THR A 21 0.53 -1.89 -8.66
C THR A 21 -0.61 -2.82 -8.28
N ARG A 22 -1.80 -2.58 -8.81
CA ARG A 22 -2.99 -3.38 -8.51
C ARG A 22 -3.22 -4.36 -9.65
N PHE A 23 -2.92 -5.62 -9.45
CA PHE A 23 -3.27 -6.67 -10.40
C PHE A 23 -4.73 -7.14 -10.26
N ASN A 24 -5.30 -7.02 -9.04
CA ASN A 24 -6.67 -7.43 -8.72
C ASN A 24 -7.41 -6.26 -8.06
N GLU A 25 -7.86 -5.33 -8.88
CA GLU A 25 -8.62 -4.19 -8.40
C GLU A 25 -10.04 -4.59 -8.06
N VAL A 26 -10.52 -4.19 -6.87
CA VAL A 26 -11.94 -4.18 -6.52
C VAL A 26 -12.48 -2.79 -6.82
N ASN A 27 -13.37 -2.70 -7.80
CA ASN A 27 -13.90 -1.42 -8.23
C ASN A 27 -15.01 -0.90 -7.29
N ARG A 28 -15.31 0.40 -7.39
CA ARG A 28 -16.32 1.08 -6.57
C ARG A 28 -17.67 0.32 -6.57
N SER A 29 -18.15 -0.11 -7.73
CA SER A 29 -19.46 -0.76 -7.83
C SER A 29 -19.56 -2.11 -7.10
N GLN A 30 -18.42 -2.77 -6.86
CA GLN A 30 -18.36 -3.99 -6.06
C GLN A 30 -18.48 -3.67 -4.57
N PHE A 31 -17.85 -2.59 -4.09
CA PHE A 31 -18.00 -2.14 -2.71
C PHE A 31 -19.41 -1.60 -2.42
N GLU A 32 -20.01 -0.86 -3.35
CA GLU A 32 -21.38 -0.33 -3.22
C GLU A 32 -22.45 -1.43 -3.09
N LYS A 33 -22.17 -2.64 -3.58
CA LYS A 33 -23.03 -3.83 -3.42
C LYS A 33 -22.82 -4.55 -2.09
N SER A 34 -21.83 -4.13 -1.32
CA SER A 34 -21.50 -4.69 -0.01
C SER A 34 -21.93 -3.72 1.11
N ASN A 35 -21.91 -4.20 2.36
CA ASN A 35 -22.13 -3.34 3.53
C ASN A 35 -20.85 -2.58 3.95
N LEU A 36 -19.86 -2.47 3.06
CA LEU A 36 -18.61 -1.79 3.33
C LEU A 36 -18.71 -0.30 2.98
N LYS A 37 -18.00 0.53 3.73
CA LYS A 37 -17.93 1.99 3.52
C LYS A 37 -16.58 2.36 2.95
N ILE A 38 -16.55 3.12 1.87
CA ILE A 38 -15.33 3.67 1.29
C ILE A 38 -14.96 4.91 2.10
N LEU A 39 -13.81 4.90 2.75
CA LEU A 39 -13.27 6.04 3.50
C LEU A 39 -12.30 6.87 2.67
N VAL A 40 -11.47 6.21 1.87
CA VAL A 40 -10.51 6.86 0.99
C VAL A 40 -10.75 6.39 -0.43
N ASP A 41 -10.91 7.35 -1.30
CA ASP A 41 -11.12 7.13 -2.71
C ASP A 41 -10.23 8.02 -3.55
N SER A 42 -9.93 7.58 -4.77
CA SER A 42 -9.08 8.32 -5.70
C SER A 42 -9.61 8.20 -7.12
N LYS A 43 -8.99 8.91 -8.06
CA LYS A 43 -9.25 8.73 -9.50
C LYS A 43 -8.96 7.30 -9.99
N PHE A 44 -8.18 6.53 -9.23
CA PHE A 44 -7.82 5.14 -9.50
C PHE A 44 -8.70 4.14 -8.73
N GLY A 45 -9.78 4.60 -8.11
CA GLY A 45 -10.73 3.79 -7.34
C GLY A 45 -10.50 3.82 -5.82
N PRO A 46 -11.33 3.07 -5.08
CA PRO A 46 -11.28 2.99 -3.62
C PRO A 46 -9.93 2.50 -3.12
N HIS A 47 -9.41 3.12 -2.07
CA HIS A 47 -8.14 2.75 -1.46
C HIS A 47 -8.31 2.17 -0.06
N LEU A 48 -9.08 2.84 0.79
CA LEU A 48 -9.37 2.40 2.15
C LEU A 48 -10.87 2.18 2.31
N VAL A 49 -11.22 0.99 2.73
CA VAL A 49 -12.60 0.55 2.90
C VAL A 49 -12.76 -0.09 4.26
N VAL A 50 -13.88 0.15 4.94
CA VAL A 50 -14.15 -0.38 6.28
C VAL A 50 -15.50 -1.04 6.38
N SER A 51 -15.68 -1.88 7.40
CA SER A 51 -16.99 -2.40 7.81
C SER A 51 -17.92 -1.26 8.23
N GLU A 52 -19.23 -1.55 8.34
CA GLU A 52 -20.26 -0.57 8.67
C GLU A 52 -19.98 0.17 9.98
N ASP A 53 -19.43 -0.53 10.98
CA ASP A 53 -19.02 0.03 12.27
C ASP A 53 -17.71 0.84 12.21
N GLY A 54 -16.97 0.76 11.11
CA GLY A 54 -15.69 1.46 10.91
C GLY A 54 -14.48 0.83 11.61
N LEU A 55 -14.66 -0.26 12.36
CA LEU A 55 -13.63 -0.78 13.26
C LEU A 55 -13.29 -2.26 13.05
N ARG A 56 -14.29 -3.10 12.80
CA ARG A 56 -14.12 -4.55 12.75
C ARG A 56 -13.26 -5.01 11.59
N THR A 57 -13.42 -4.38 10.45
CA THR A 57 -12.67 -4.69 9.24
C THR A 57 -12.16 -3.40 8.61
N VAL A 58 -10.87 -3.36 8.35
CA VAL A 58 -10.20 -2.28 7.62
C VAL A 58 -9.44 -2.90 6.47
N LEU A 59 -9.79 -2.53 5.25
CA LEU A 59 -9.25 -3.08 4.01
C LEU A 59 -8.51 -2.00 3.24
N PHE A 60 -7.27 -2.28 2.87
CA PHE A 60 -6.48 -1.45 1.97
C PHE A 60 -6.37 -2.14 0.61
N GLN A 61 -6.60 -1.40 -0.47
CA GLN A 61 -6.33 -1.91 -1.82
C GLN A 61 -4.87 -1.78 -2.24
N GLY A 62 -4.08 -1.01 -1.53
CA GLY A 62 -2.63 -0.91 -1.67
C GLY A 62 -1.94 -1.60 -0.49
N HIS A 63 -0.64 -1.47 -0.45
CA HIS A 63 0.23 -2.02 0.58
C HIS A 63 0.84 -0.91 1.45
N PRO A 64 0.09 -0.36 2.42
CA PRO A 64 0.61 0.69 3.28
C PRO A 64 1.79 0.21 4.15
N GLU A 65 1.90 -1.10 4.38
CA GLU A 65 2.96 -1.74 5.15
C GLU A 65 4.30 -1.87 4.39
N TYR A 66 4.34 -1.57 3.10
CA TYR A 66 5.56 -1.70 2.31
C TYR A 66 6.67 -0.80 2.84
N ASP A 67 7.87 -1.36 2.95
CA ASP A 67 9.09 -0.61 3.19
C ASP A 67 9.54 0.15 1.92
N THR A 68 10.57 0.98 2.08
CA THR A 68 11.09 1.84 1.01
C THR A 68 11.42 1.09 -0.28
N ILE A 69 11.89 -0.15 -0.20
CA ILE A 69 12.38 -0.90 -1.37
C ILE A 69 11.45 -2.03 -1.82
N SER A 70 10.27 -2.18 -1.22
CA SER A 70 9.35 -3.27 -1.55
C SER A 70 8.91 -3.25 -3.01
N LEU A 71 8.50 -2.08 -3.52
CA LEU A 71 8.10 -1.95 -4.93
C LEU A 71 9.28 -2.12 -5.90
N LEU A 72 10.50 -1.74 -5.51
CA LEU A 72 11.71 -1.99 -6.29
C LEU A 72 11.97 -3.49 -6.45
N LYS A 73 11.82 -4.24 -5.36
CA LYS A 73 11.97 -5.71 -5.37
C LYS A 73 10.87 -6.38 -6.19
N GLU A 74 9.64 -5.87 -6.12
CA GLU A 74 8.55 -6.36 -6.96
C GLU A 74 8.81 -6.11 -8.43
N TYR A 75 9.24 -4.90 -8.80
CA TYR A 75 9.60 -4.58 -10.17
C TYR A 75 10.71 -5.51 -10.69
N LYS A 76 11.79 -5.72 -9.92
CA LYS A 76 12.87 -6.65 -10.26
C LYS A 76 12.37 -8.08 -10.47
N ARG A 77 11.51 -8.58 -9.55
CA ARG A 77 10.89 -9.91 -9.63
C ARG A 77 10.05 -10.05 -10.90
N ASP A 78 9.26 -9.04 -11.22
CA ASP A 78 8.35 -9.06 -12.35
C ASP A 78 9.10 -8.93 -13.68
N LEU A 79 10.16 -8.14 -13.71
CA LEU A 79 11.09 -8.05 -14.84
C LEU A 79 11.77 -9.41 -15.08
N ASN A 80 12.27 -10.06 -14.03
CA ASN A 80 12.83 -11.40 -14.15
C ASN A 80 11.81 -12.42 -14.67
N SER A 81 10.55 -12.33 -14.21
CA SER A 81 9.47 -13.20 -14.70
C SER A 81 9.18 -13.00 -16.18
N TYR A 82 9.26 -11.75 -16.67
CA TYR A 82 9.17 -11.42 -18.09
C TYR A 82 10.33 -12.02 -18.89
N LEU A 83 11.57 -11.84 -18.43
CA LEU A 83 12.76 -12.38 -19.09
C LEU A 83 12.75 -13.91 -19.20
N LEU A 84 12.16 -14.58 -18.21
CA LEU A 84 11.97 -16.04 -18.21
C LEU A 84 10.76 -16.50 -19.05
N GLY A 85 10.08 -15.58 -19.77
CA GLY A 85 8.91 -15.91 -20.58
C GLY A 85 7.66 -16.30 -19.76
N LYS A 86 7.63 -16.02 -18.45
CA LYS A 86 6.48 -16.30 -17.58
C LYS A 86 5.41 -15.18 -17.63
N LYS A 87 5.77 -14.01 -18.11
CA LYS A 87 4.89 -12.87 -18.36
C LYS A 87 5.04 -12.45 -19.81
N GLU A 88 3.93 -12.11 -20.45
CA GLU A 88 3.90 -11.68 -21.86
C GLU A 88 4.42 -10.26 -22.07
N GLN A 89 4.29 -9.42 -21.03
CA GLN A 89 4.63 -8.01 -21.11
C GLN A 89 5.69 -7.63 -20.07
N LYS A 90 6.61 -6.76 -20.48
CA LYS A 90 7.58 -6.13 -19.59
C LYS A 90 6.82 -5.29 -18.55
N PRO A 91 7.14 -5.39 -17.26
CA PRO A 91 6.44 -4.63 -16.23
C PRO A 91 6.67 -3.12 -16.43
N PRO A 92 5.63 -2.29 -16.27
CA PRO A 92 5.81 -0.85 -16.22
C PRO A 92 6.53 -0.44 -14.93
N TYR A 93 7.12 0.74 -14.91
CA TYR A 93 7.64 1.31 -13.67
C TYR A 93 6.48 1.62 -12.72
N PRO A 94 6.68 1.41 -11.41
CA PRO A 94 5.72 1.89 -10.42
C PRO A 94 5.54 3.41 -10.53
N ASP A 95 4.29 3.87 -10.60
CA ASP A 95 3.97 5.28 -10.74
C ASP A 95 4.48 6.10 -9.53
N ASN A 96 5.10 7.25 -9.80
CA ASN A 96 5.57 8.20 -8.77
C ASN A 96 6.53 7.61 -7.73
N TYR A 97 7.15 6.49 -8.02
CA TYR A 97 8.05 5.80 -7.11
C TYR A 97 9.52 6.14 -7.36
N PHE A 98 9.91 6.23 -8.62
CA PHE A 98 11.26 6.57 -9.02
C PHE A 98 11.40 8.07 -9.32
N SER A 99 12.50 8.67 -8.89
CA SER A 99 12.91 9.98 -9.38
C SER A 99 13.26 9.94 -10.87
N LEU A 100 13.38 11.09 -11.49
CA LEU A 100 13.85 11.18 -12.89
C LEU A 100 15.25 10.57 -13.06
N GLN A 101 16.12 10.70 -12.03
CA GLN A 101 17.45 10.13 -12.05
C GLN A 101 17.41 8.60 -11.95
N ALA A 102 16.61 8.06 -11.03
CA ALA A 102 16.43 6.62 -10.90
C ALA A 102 15.80 6.00 -12.14
N ALA A 103 14.83 6.68 -12.74
CA ALA A 103 14.22 6.26 -14.01
C ALA A 103 15.26 6.20 -15.14
N ALA A 104 16.13 7.21 -15.27
CA ALA A 104 17.20 7.20 -16.29
C ALA A 104 18.17 6.03 -16.09
N ILE A 105 18.55 5.70 -14.85
CA ILE A 105 19.39 4.52 -14.55
C ILE A 105 18.69 3.23 -14.98
N LEU A 106 17.37 3.13 -14.73
CA LEU A 106 16.58 1.97 -15.15
C LEU A 106 16.42 1.88 -16.66
N ASP A 107 16.29 3.00 -17.36
CA ASP A 107 16.20 3.04 -18.83
C ASP A 107 17.50 2.55 -19.45
N GLU A 108 18.66 3.05 -18.98
CA GLU A 108 19.98 2.58 -19.44
C GLU A 108 20.17 1.07 -19.18
N PHE A 109 19.79 0.60 -17.98
CA PHE A 109 19.82 -0.83 -17.65
C PHE A 109 18.92 -1.65 -18.57
N ASN A 110 17.68 -1.22 -18.79
CA ASN A 110 16.72 -1.91 -19.65
C ASN A 110 17.18 -1.98 -21.10
N GLU A 111 17.78 -0.90 -21.64
CA GLU A 111 18.36 -0.90 -22.97
C GLU A 111 19.52 -1.90 -23.10
N ALA A 112 20.42 -1.92 -22.12
CA ALA A 112 21.52 -2.86 -22.09
C ALA A 112 21.06 -4.32 -21.95
N LEU A 113 19.99 -4.54 -21.18
CA LEU A 113 19.34 -5.83 -21.03
C LEU A 113 18.73 -6.33 -22.34
N ASP A 114 17.98 -5.46 -23.03
CA ASP A 114 17.34 -5.77 -24.33
C ASP A 114 18.38 -6.04 -25.44
N LEU A 115 19.57 -5.45 -25.34
CA LEU A 115 20.72 -5.71 -26.21
C LEU A 115 21.55 -6.95 -25.80
N GLY A 116 21.16 -7.66 -24.74
CA GLY A 116 21.89 -8.81 -24.21
C GLY A 116 23.28 -8.49 -23.62
N LYS A 117 23.52 -7.22 -23.27
CA LYS A 117 24.78 -6.76 -22.66
C LYS A 117 24.78 -6.89 -21.13
N MET A 118 23.62 -6.99 -20.52
CA MET A 118 23.40 -7.18 -19.09
C MET A 118 22.40 -8.29 -18.86
N THR A 119 22.34 -8.77 -17.63
CA THR A 119 21.41 -9.77 -17.12
C THR A 119 20.64 -9.23 -15.92
N ILE A 120 19.67 -9.96 -15.40
CA ILE A 120 18.94 -9.56 -14.20
C ILE A 120 19.84 -9.49 -12.96
N ASP A 121 20.97 -10.18 -12.95
CA ASP A 121 21.95 -10.15 -11.85
C ASP A 121 22.68 -8.81 -11.79
N ASP A 122 22.76 -8.09 -12.90
CA ASP A 122 23.34 -6.74 -13.00
C ASP A 122 22.36 -5.62 -12.61
N PHE A 123 21.17 -5.97 -12.12
CA PHE A 123 20.14 -5.00 -11.76
C PHE A 123 20.66 -3.99 -10.72
N PRO A 124 20.55 -2.66 -10.98
CA PRO A 124 21.23 -1.62 -10.20
C PRO A 124 20.54 -1.30 -8.86
N GLU A 125 20.14 -2.33 -8.09
CA GLU A 125 19.35 -2.21 -6.85
C GLU A 125 20.01 -1.26 -5.82
N ALA A 126 21.35 -1.36 -5.64
CA ALA A 126 22.06 -0.55 -4.68
C ALA A 126 22.14 0.95 -5.04
N LEU A 127 22.05 1.28 -6.34
CA LEU A 127 21.98 2.67 -6.80
C LEU A 127 20.58 3.22 -6.63
N LEU A 128 19.58 2.46 -7.07
CA LEU A 128 18.17 2.86 -7.02
C LEU A 128 17.68 3.04 -5.59
N SER A 129 18.04 2.14 -4.68
CA SER A 129 17.58 2.18 -3.28
C SER A 129 18.01 3.45 -2.52
N LYS A 130 19.06 4.13 -2.98
CA LYS A 130 19.53 5.39 -2.37
C LYS A 130 18.68 6.60 -2.73
N ASP A 131 17.93 6.52 -3.82
CA ASP A 131 17.17 7.64 -4.39
C ASP A 131 15.65 7.49 -4.15
N ILE A 132 15.24 6.39 -3.52
CA ILE A 132 13.82 6.13 -3.22
C ILE A 132 13.48 6.69 -1.85
N ASN A 133 12.38 7.46 -1.78
CA ASN A 133 11.84 8.00 -0.54
C ASN A 133 10.53 7.31 -0.18
N ASN A 134 10.42 6.87 1.08
CA ASN A 134 9.18 6.36 1.63
C ASN A 134 8.29 7.52 2.10
N THR A 135 7.41 8.00 1.23
CA THR A 135 6.50 9.11 1.51
C THR A 135 5.22 8.70 2.22
N TRP A 136 4.92 7.40 2.30
CA TRP A 136 3.67 6.86 2.87
C TRP A 136 3.81 6.36 4.31
N HIS A 137 5.01 6.18 4.83
CA HIS A 137 5.30 5.58 6.12
C HIS A 137 4.57 6.27 7.29
N ASP A 138 4.72 7.59 7.41
CA ASP A 138 4.14 8.34 8.53
C ASP A 138 2.61 8.35 8.47
N THR A 139 2.05 8.44 7.26
CA THR A 139 0.61 8.34 7.04
C THR A 139 0.08 6.96 7.46
N THR A 140 0.79 5.90 7.09
CA THR A 140 0.44 4.53 7.48
C THR A 140 0.44 4.36 9.00
N ILE A 141 1.50 4.80 9.66
CA ILE A 141 1.60 4.75 11.13
C ILE A 141 0.44 5.52 11.76
N ALA A 142 0.12 6.70 11.26
CA ALA A 142 -0.98 7.50 11.79
C ALA A 142 -2.34 6.79 11.64
N ILE A 143 -2.62 6.20 10.49
CA ILE A 143 -3.87 5.45 10.25
C ILE A 143 -3.98 4.26 11.22
N ILE A 144 -2.94 3.43 11.31
CA ILE A 144 -2.95 2.23 12.13
C ILE A 144 -3.07 2.59 13.62
N ASN A 145 -2.30 3.58 14.10
CA ASN A 145 -2.36 4.01 15.50
C ASN A 145 -3.72 4.60 15.86
N ASN A 146 -4.31 5.41 14.98
CA ASN A 146 -5.64 5.97 15.21
C ASN A 146 -6.72 4.88 15.23
N TRP A 147 -6.62 3.90 14.32
CA TRP A 147 -7.53 2.76 14.33
C TRP A 147 -7.43 1.96 15.63
N ILE A 148 -6.22 1.59 16.05
CA ILE A 148 -5.99 0.90 17.33
C ILE A 148 -6.54 1.72 18.50
N GLY A 149 -6.29 3.03 18.53
CA GLY A 149 -6.83 3.93 19.55
C GLY A 149 -8.36 3.92 19.60
N CYS A 150 -9.02 3.94 18.44
CA CYS A 150 -10.48 3.83 18.37
C CYS A 150 -10.98 2.48 18.89
N VAL A 151 -10.30 1.37 18.54
CA VAL A 151 -10.64 0.03 19.05
C VAL A 151 -10.59 0.00 20.57
N TYR A 152 -9.53 0.54 21.19
CA TYR A 152 -9.42 0.62 22.64
C TYR A 152 -10.55 1.46 23.28
N GLN A 153 -10.87 2.60 22.69
CA GLN A 153 -11.94 3.47 23.18
C GLN A 153 -13.32 2.79 23.14
N VAL A 154 -13.65 2.17 22.00
CA VAL A 154 -14.96 1.52 21.80
C VAL A 154 -15.12 0.27 22.65
N THR A 155 -14.05 -0.48 22.87
CA THR A 155 -14.10 -1.71 23.68
C THR A 155 -13.97 -1.42 25.19
N ASN A 156 -13.77 -0.19 25.62
CA ASN A 156 -13.56 0.21 27.02
C ASN A 156 -12.46 -0.61 27.73
N LYS A 157 -11.44 -1.02 26.99
CA LYS A 157 -10.33 -1.80 27.57
C LYS A 157 -9.38 -0.88 28.32
N ASP A 158 -8.95 -1.31 29.49
CA ASP A 158 -7.91 -0.64 30.23
C ASP A 158 -6.53 -0.97 29.64
N ILE A 159 -5.93 -0.03 28.93
CA ILE A 159 -4.62 -0.20 28.28
C ILE A 159 -3.47 -0.47 29.26
N LYS A 160 -3.68 -0.26 30.57
CA LYS A 160 -2.70 -0.57 31.61
C LYS A 160 -2.72 -2.04 32.03
N LYS A 161 -3.74 -2.78 31.61
CA LYS A 161 -3.85 -4.23 31.88
C LYS A 161 -3.30 -5.01 30.70
N PRO A 162 -2.77 -6.22 30.94
CA PRO A 162 -2.38 -7.13 29.88
C PRO A 162 -3.53 -7.34 28.89
N PHE A 163 -3.24 -7.26 27.59
CA PHE A 163 -4.25 -7.37 26.52
C PHE A 163 -5.09 -8.65 26.62
N MET A 164 -4.47 -9.76 26.99
CA MET A 164 -5.11 -11.07 27.06
C MET A 164 -5.80 -11.38 28.40
N ASP A 165 -5.75 -10.46 29.39
CA ASP A 165 -6.36 -10.69 30.70
C ASP A 165 -7.88 -10.66 30.58
N LYS A 166 -8.53 -11.82 30.81
CA LYS A 166 -10.00 -12.01 30.75
C LYS A 166 -10.66 -11.67 29.40
N ILE A 167 -9.90 -11.72 28.32
CA ILE A 167 -10.43 -11.55 26.98
C ILE A 167 -10.81 -12.91 26.42
N ASN A 168 -12.03 -13.03 25.89
CA ASN A 168 -12.42 -14.23 25.15
C ASN A 168 -11.65 -14.28 23.82
N PRO A 169 -10.77 -15.26 23.59
CA PRO A 169 -9.98 -15.34 22.36
C PRO A 169 -10.84 -15.55 21.10
N ASN A 170 -12.07 -16.07 21.25
CA ASN A 170 -13.00 -16.28 20.14
C ASN A 170 -13.85 -15.03 19.84
N ASP A 171 -13.90 -14.09 20.76
CA ASP A 171 -14.58 -12.81 20.60
C ASP A 171 -13.83 -11.73 21.38
N PRO A 172 -12.62 -11.33 20.92
CA PRO A 172 -11.74 -10.43 21.65
C PRO A 172 -12.30 -9.00 21.79
N LEU A 173 -13.23 -8.62 20.94
CA LEU A 173 -13.89 -7.31 20.98
C LEU A 173 -15.27 -7.35 21.62
N ASN A 174 -15.75 -8.52 22.06
CA ASN A 174 -17.05 -8.75 22.66
C ASN A 174 -18.20 -8.21 21.79
N LEU A 175 -18.18 -8.60 20.51
CA LEU A 175 -19.09 -8.10 19.48
C LEU A 175 -20.27 -9.05 19.20
N TYR A 176 -20.27 -10.26 19.83
CA TYR A 176 -21.27 -11.32 19.68
C TYR A 176 -21.86 -11.71 21.03
#